data_db37c19a169f1eac76e4d734ba126cb8
#
_entry.id   db37c19a169f1eac76e4d734ba126cb8
#
_cell.length_a   1.000
_cell.length_b   1.000
_cell.length_c   1.000
_cell.angle_alpha   90.00
_cell.angle_beta   90.00
_cell.angle_gamma   90.00
#
_symmetry.space_group_name_H-M   'P 1'
#
loop_
_entity.id
_entity.type
_entity.pdbx_description
1 polymer ?
#
loop_
_entity_poly.entity_id
_entity_poly.type
_entity_poly.pdbx_seq_one_letter_code
_entity_poly.pdbx_strand_id
1 'polypeptide(L)'
;MKLHYAFLLLLSTLSLQGIAQQNSAPKTLETTPFTIGETRTFYSDILKENRTINVYLPASYTEKKEATYPVIYLLDGSKDEDFIHIAGIVQFGNFPWIKMLPESIIIGISNVDRKRDFTYPTTNKKDKEDFPTTGGSEAFISFLEKELQSYVANTYRISEERTLIGQSLGGLLATEILWKKPTLFSKYIIVSPSLWWDDNSLLPKERVAITNPTNVYVAVGKEGPYMESAAFSLIGTLKEDRNITSNFTYFDGQDHSNILHKAVYEAFVHFYPKEEEKKE
;
A
#
# COMPACT_ATOMS: atom_id res chain seq x y z
N MET A 1 39.58 -78.73 60.83
CA MET A 1 40.13 -78.44 59.52
C MET A 1 38.96 -78.02 58.61
N LYS A 2 38.69 -76.74 58.46
CA LYS A 2 37.83 -76.22 57.37
C LYS A 2 38.36 -74.88 56.94
N LEU A 3 38.83 -74.84 55.70
CA LEU A 3 39.39 -73.71 55.00
C LEU A 3 38.27 -72.77 54.57
N HIS A 4 38.30 -71.50 54.96
CA HIS A 4 37.37 -70.48 54.48
C HIS A 4 38.15 -69.57 53.48
N TYR A 5 37.77 -69.64 52.24
CA TYR A 5 38.20 -68.71 51.21
C TYR A 5 37.34 -67.43 51.28
N ALA A 6 37.99 -66.32 51.60
CA ALA A 6 37.40 -65.02 51.48
C ALA A 6 37.60 -64.51 50.03
N PHE A 7 36.51 -64.28 49.31
CA PHE A 7 36.51 -63.73 47.97
C PHE A 7 36.40 -62.18 48.10
N LEU A 8 37.49 -61.48 47.82
CA LEU A 8 37.48 -60.01 47.74
C LEU A 8 36.94 -59.60 46.37
N LEU A 9 35.73 -59.03 46.32
CA LEU A 9 35.15 -58.38 45.14
C LEU A 9 35.66 -56.94 45.10
N LEU A 10 36.57 -56.65 44.13
CA LEU A 10 37.04 -55.31 43.83
C LEU A 10 36.02 -54.67 42.88
N LEU A 11 35.12 -53.78 43.38
CA LEU A 11 34.27 -52.95 42.55
C LEU A 11 35.06 -51.75 42.03
N SER A 12 35.47 -51.80 40.76
CA SER A 12 36.00 -50.65 40.05
C SER A 12 34.81 -49.78 39.55
N THR A 13 34.56 -48.66 40.24
CA THR A 13 33.65 -47.64 39.79
C THR A 13 34.32 -46.86 38.68
N LEU A 14 33.99 -47.15 37.40
CA LEU A 14 34.26 -46.26 36.29
C LEU A 14 33.31 -45.04 36.41
N SER A 15 33.81 -43.92 36.90
CA SER A 15 33.16 -42.63 36.75
C SER A 15 33.23 -42.18 35.30
N LEU A 16 32.15 -42.40 34.52
CA LEU A 16 31.95 -41.73 33.25
C LEU A 16 31.76 -40.22 33.57
N GLN A 17 32.81 -39.44 33.45
CA GLN A 17 32.68 -38.00 33.35
C GLN A 17 32.10 -37.71 31.96
N GLY A 18 30.77 -37.55 31.89
CA GLY A 18 30.10 -36.98 30.71
C GLY A 18 30.61 -35.58 30.49
N ILE A 19 31.41 -35.38 29.45
CA ILE A 19 31.76 -34.05 28.98
C ILE A 19 30.46 -33.46 28.43
N ALA A 20 29.73 -32.71 29.29
CA ALA A 20 28.66 -31.88 28.83
C ALA A 20 29.25 -30.81 27.90
N GLN A 21 29.13 -31.04 26.60
CA GLN A 21 29.47 -30.04 25.59
C GLN A 21 28.54 -28.85 25.83
N GLN A 22 29.03 -27.83 26.53
CA GLN A 22 28.34 -26.56 26.67
C GLN A 22 28.28 -25.95 25.26
N ASN A 23 27.15 -26.20 24.53
CA ASN A 23 26.79 -25.43 23.37
C ASN A 23 26.50 -23.99 23.87
N SER A 24 27.56 -23.20 23.98
CA SER A 24 27.37 -21.77 24.22
C SER A 24 26.68 -21.18 23.02
N ALA A 25 25.44 -20.65 23.21
CA ALA A 25 24.77 -19.89 22.18
C ALA A 25 25.70 -18.79 21.63
N PRO A 26 25.66 -18.52 20.33
CA PRO A 26 26.47 -17.44 19.74
C PRO A 26 26.22 -16.12 20.47
N LYS A 27 27.31 -15.43 20.81
CA LYS A 27 27.20 -14.10 21.43
C LYS A 27 26.89 -13.06 20.39
N THR A 28 25.81 -12.29 20.61
CA THR A 28 25.51 -11.12 19.77
C THR A 28 26.66 -10.13 19.82
N LEU A 29 27.21 -9.78 18.67
CA LEU A 29 28.31 -8.80 18.55
C LEU A 29 27.78 -7.38 18.45
N GLU A 30 26.70 -7.18 17.69
CA GLU A 30 26.11 -5.88 17.42
C GLU A 30 24.61 -6.01 17.17
N THR A 31 23.85 -4.97 17.52
CA THR A 31 22.43 -4.85 17.20
C THR A 31 22.19 -3.43 16.68
N THR A 32 21.72 -3.34 15.43
CA THR A 32 21.36 -2.06 14.82
C THR A 32 19.89 -2.06 14.43
N PRO A 33 19.17 -0.91 14.47
CA PRO A 33 17.81 -0.82 13.97
C PRO A 33 17.74 -1.16 12.48
N PHE A 34 16.75 -1.95 12.10
CA PHE A 34 16.37 -2.16 10.70
C PHE A 34 15.20 -1.24 10.38
N THR A 35 15.47 -0.13 9.67
CA THR A 35 14.47 0.88 9.33
C THR A 35 13.96 0.68 7.90
N ILE A 36 12.63 0.67 7.72
CA ILE A 36 11.98 0.60 6.39
C ILE A 36 11.77 2.01 5.83
N GLY A 37 11.55 3.00 6.70
CA GLY A 37 11.27 4.37 6.30
C GLY A 37 11.27 5.32 7.50
N GLU A 38 10.70 6.50 7.31
CA GLU A 38 10.57 7.51 8.35
C GLU A 38 9.11 7.97 8.49
N THR A 39 8.73 8.41 9.68
CA THR A 39 7.43 9.03 9.95
C THR A 39 7.62 10.54 10.10
N ARG A 40 6.79 11.33 9.43
CA ARG A 40 6.76 12.78 9.52
C ARG A 40 5.39 13.27 9.90
N THR A 41 5.33 14.22 10.83
CA THR A 41 4.09 14.86 11.26
C THR A 41 4.22 16.37 11.03
N PHE A 42 3.18 16.96 10.45
CA PHE A 42 3.08 18.41 10.23
C PHE A 42 1.63 18.87 10.40
N TYR A 43 1.47 20.15 10.69
CA TYR A 43 0.14 20.75 10.80
C TYR A 43 -0.41 21.11 9.42
N SER A 44 -1.65 20.71 9.15
CA SER A 44 -2.39 21.11 7.95
C SER A 44 -3.23 22.33 8.23
N ASP A 45 -2.99 23.39 7.49
CA ASP A 45 -3.82 24.59 7.58
C ASP A 45 -5.21 24.42 6.95
N ILE A 46 -5.32 23.54 5.96
CA ILE A 46 -6.59 23.21 5.32
C ILE A 46 -7.47 22.38 6.25
N LEU A 47 -6.91 21.31 6.82
CA LEU A 47 -7.66 20.38 7.68
C LEU A 47 -7.73 20.83 9.15
N LYS A 48 -6.91 21.84 9.56
CA LYS A 48 -6.81 22.37 10.93
C LYS A 48 -6.42 21.32 11.98
N GLU A 49 -5.59 20.39 11.59
CA GLU A 49 -5.11 19.30 12.44
C GLU A 49 -3.71 18.82 12.04
N ASN A 50 -3.07 18.06 12.91
CA ASN A 50 -1.81 17.40 12.59
C ASN A 50 -2.05 16.21 11.66
N ARG A 51 -1.25 16.12 10.59
CA ARG A 51 -1.26 15.00 9.66
C ARG A 51 0.07 14.28 9.72
N THR A 52 0.01 12.96 9.66
CA THR A 52 1.18 12.08 9.69
C THR A 52 1.31 11.35 8.37
N ILE A 53 2.53 11.31 7.85
CA ILE A 53 2.90 10.51 6.68
C ILE A 53 4.04 9.57 7.03
N ASN A 54 4.07 8.41 6.39
CA ASN A 54 5.17 7.49 6.39
C ASN A 54 5.86 7.52 5.02
N VAL A 55 7.18 7.59 5.02
CA VAL A 55 7.96 7.80 3.80
C VAL A 55 8.94 6.65 3.61
N TYR A 56 8.85 5.99 2.47
CA TYR A 56 9.87 5.05 1.99
C TYR A 56 10.66 5.71 0.87
N LEU A 57 11.98 5.64 0.96
CA LEU A 57 12.90 6.07 -0.09
C LEU A 57 13.58 4.85 -0.70
N PRO A 58 13.71 4.79 -2.04
CA PRO A 58 14.38 3.67 -2.71
C PRO A 58 15.87 3.63 -2.36
N ALA A 59 16.50 2.47 -2.48
CA ALA A 59 17.88 2.24 -2.07
C ALA A 59 18.87 3.22 -2.72
N SER A 60 18.68 3.57 -3.99
CA SER A 60 19.56 4.49 -4.70
C SER A 60 19.38 5.96 -4.32
N TYR A 61 18.37 6.30 -3.50
CA TYR A 61 18.06 7.70 -3.20
C TYR A 61 19.22 8.47 -2.56
N THR A 62 20.01 7.82 -1.71
CA THR A 62 21.18 8.45 -1.08
C THR A 62 22.40 8.51 -2.01
N GLU A 63 22.51 7.59 -2.95
CA GLU A 63 23.66 7.44 -3.84
C GLU A 63 23.53 8.32 -5.09
N LYS A 64 22.37 8.27 -5.76
CA LYS A 64 22.10 8.98 -7.02
C LYS A 64 21.52 10.37 -6.75
N LYS A 65 22.36 11.36 -6.46
CA LYS A 65 21.95 12.70 -6.02
C LYS A 65 21.13 13.49 -7.05
N GLU A 66 21.33 13.24 -8.34
CA GLU A 66 20.64 13.94 -9.44
C GLU A 66 19.39 13.19 -9.94
N ALA A 67 19.15 11.97 -9.45
CA ALA A 67 18.00 11.19 -9.87
C ALA A 67 16.70 11.74 -9.25
N THR A 68 15.64 11.72 -10.04
CA THR A 68 14.26 11.97 -9.60
C THR A 68 13.44 10.68 -9.64
N TYR A 69 12.45 10.60 -8.80
CA TYR A 69 11.70 9.35 -8.55
C TYR A 69 10.18 9.56 -8.69
N PRO A 70 9.45 8.62 -9.30
CA PRO A 70 8.00 8.56 -9.21
C PRO A 70 7.53 8.51 -7.76
N VAL A 71 6.36 9.07 -7.49
CA VAL A 71 5.77 9.06 -6.14
C VAL A 71 4.49 8.25 -6.11
N ILE A 72 4.42 7.33 -5.17
CA ILE A 72 3.25 6.53 -4.86
C ILE A 72 2.63 7.06 -3.58
N TYR A 73 1.42 7.60 -3.67
CA TYR A 73 0.61 8.02 -2.54
C TYR A 73 -0.31 6.87 -2.15
N LEU A 74 -0.19 6.43 -0.90
CA LEU A 74 -0.95 5.31 -0.35
C LEU A 74 -1.93 5.83 0.69
N LEU A 75 -3.22 5.71 0.43
CA LEU A 75 -4.27 5.89 1.43
C LEU A 75 -4.25 4.72 2.41
N ASP A 76 -4.74 4.91 3.63
CA ASP A 76 -4.60 3.92 4.72
C ASP A 76 -3.12 3.53 4.96
N GLY A 77 -2.22 4.51 4.80
CA GLY A 77 -0.79 4.31 4.76
C GLY A 77 -0.07 4.45 6.11
N SER A 78 -0.74 4.14 7.24
CA SER A 78 -0.09 4.08 8.55
C SER A 78 0.92 2.93 8.61
N LYS A 79 1.91 3.05 9.48
CA LYS A 79 2.97 2.01 9.66
C LYS A 79 2.43 0.66 10.14
N ASP A 80 1.28 0.67 10.78
CA ASP A 80 0.53 -0.48 11.32
C ASP A 80 -0.72 -0.83 10.49
N GLU A 81 -0.87 -0.18 9.32
CA GLU A 81 -1.84 -0.50 8.28
C GLU A 81 -1.09 -1.02 7.02
N ASP A 82 -1.36 -0.45 5.84
CA ASP A 82 -0.90 -1.01 4.56
C ASP A 82 0.53 -0.59 4.15
N PHE A 83 1.16 0.36 4.86
CA PHE A 83 2.44 0.94 4.44
C PHE A 83 3.55 -0.10 4.26
N ILE A 84 3.73 -1.01 5.22
CA ILE A 84 4.81 -2.00 5.19
C ILE A 84 4.61 -2.98 4.03
N HIS A 85 3.36 -3.40 3.78
CA HIS A 85 3.03 -4.32 2.70
C HIS A 85 3.35 -3.72 1.33
N ILE A 86 2.93 -2.48 1.11
CA ILE A 86 3.14 -1.79 -0.16
C ILE A 86 4.61 -1.42 -0.36
N ALA A 87 5.30 -0.98 0.70
CA ALA A 87 6.74 -0.73 0.65
C ALA A 87 7.52 -2.00 0.27
N GLY A 88 7.12 -3.16 0.79
CA GLY A 88 7.70 -4.45 0.43
C GLY A 88 7.49 -4.82 -1.04
N ILE A 89 6.28 -4.60 -1.59
CA ILE A 89 6.00 -4.84 -3.02
C ILE A 89 6.86 -3.93 -3.90
N VAL A 90 6.94 -2.65 -3.57
CA VAL A 90 7.72 -1.66 -4.34
C VAL A 90 9.22 -1.98 -4.25
N GLN A 91 9.74 -2.30 -3.06
CA GLN A 91 11.13 -2.72 -2.91
C GLN A 91 11.44 -3.96 -3.75
N PHE A 92 10.63 -5.00 -3.65
CA PHE A 92 10.80 -6.23 -4.43
C PHE A 92 10.73 -5.95 -5.93
N GLY A 93 9.72 -5.18 -6.35
CA GLY A 93 9.44 -4.91 -7.76
C GLY A 93 10.53 -4.10 -8.47
N ASN A 94 11.31 -3.30 -7.73
CA ASN A 94 12.38 -2.50 -8.32
C ASN A 94 13.75 -3.19 -8.33
N PHE A 95 13.89 -4.42 -7.84
CA PHE A 95 15.15 -5.15 -7.95
C PHE A 95 15.59 -5.27 -9.42
N PRO A 96 16.92 -5.15 -9.71
CA PRO A 96 17.44 -5.18 -11.08
C PRO A 96 17.09 -6.43 -11.90
N TRP A 97 16.79 -7.53 -11.23
CA TRP A 97 16.38 -8.79 -11.85
C TRP A 97 14.85 -8.98 -11.92
N ILE A 98 14.07 -8.16 -11.21
CA ILE A 98 12.60 -8.17 -11.26
C ILE A 98 12.09 -7.14 -12.27
N LYS A 99 12.54 -5.88 -12.16
CA LYS A 99 12.20 -4.77 -13.07
C LYS A 99 10.70 -4.64 -13.33
N MET A 100 9.89 -4.77 -12.28
CA MET A 100 8.43 -4.67 -12.36
C MET A 100 7.97 -3.21 -12.38
N LEU A 101 8.68 -2.34 -11.66
CA LEU A 101 8.41 -0.90 -11.62
C LEU A 101 9.72 -0.13 -11.38
N PRO A 102 9.79 1.17 -11.70
CA PRO A 102 10.94 2.01 -11.39
C PRO A 102 11.10 2.18 -9.87
N GLU A 103 12.33 2.49 -9.44
CA GLU A 103 12.58 2.93 -8.06
C GLU A 103 11.67 4.12 -7.76
N SER A 104 10.85 4.00 -6.71
CA SER A 104 9.78 4.96 -6.40
C SER A 104 9.81 5.34 -4.92
N ILE A 105 9.42 6.59 -4.64
CA ILE A 105 9.15 7.07 -3.29
C ILE A 105 7.73 6.67 -2.92
N ILE A 106 7.49 6.24 -1.67
CA ILE A 106 6.14 6.00 -1.18
C ILE A 106 5.83 7.01 -0.09
N ILE A 107 4.65 7.63 -0.19
CA ILE A 107 4.07 8.51 0.81
C ILE A 107 2.80 7.83 1.33
N GLY A 108 2.93 7.14 2.46
CA GLY A 108 1.79 6.55 3.16
C GLY A 108 1.09 7.60 4.02
N ILE A 109 -0.19 7.82 3.79
CA ILE A 109 -0.98 8.85 4.47
C ILE A 109 -1.73 8.19 5.62
N SER A 110 -1.36 8.53 6.85
CA SER A 110 -2.02 8.01 8.05
C SER A 110 -3.39 8.66 8.25
N ASN A 111 -4.34 7.85 8.69
CA ASN A 111 -5.69 8.31 8.97
C ASN A 111 -5.75 9.11 10.29
N VAL A 112 -6.60 10.15 10.31
CA VAL A 112 -7.07 10.83 11.52
C VAL A 112 -8.55 10.50 11.70
N ASP A 113 -9.37 10.85 10.73
CA ASP A 113 -10.76 10.42 10.63
C ASP A 113 -11.02 9.91 9.21
N ARG A 114 -10.85 8.62 9.01
CA ARG A 114 -10.97 7.95 7.71
C ARG A 114 -12.33 8.15 7.07
N LYS A 115 -13.40 8.09 7.87
CA LYS A 115 -14.77 8.21 7.38
C LYS A 115 -15.04 9.63 6.87
N ARG A 116 -14.59 10.64 7.62
CA ARG A 116 -14.65 12.05 7.21
C ARG A 116 -13.88 12.29 5.93
N ASP A 117 -12.61 11.87 5.91
CA ASP A 117 -11.65 12.25 4.88
C ASP A 117 -11.91 11.55 3.53
N PHE A 118 -12.49 10.33 3.56
CA PHE A 118 -12.64 9.51 2.37
C PHE A 118 -14.05 9.48 1.78
N THR A 119 -14.98 10.24 2.33
CA THR A 119 -16.35 10.32 1.85
C THR A 119 -16.78 11.74 1.53
N TYR A 120 -17.48 11.92 0.41
CA TYR A 120 -18.18 13.17 0.12
C TYR A 120 -19.54 13.21 0.85
N PRO A 121 -20.16 14.40 0.97
CA PRO A 121 -21.46 14.53 1.63
C PRO A 121 -22.49 13.58 1.04
N THR A 122 -23.18 12.85 1.90
CA THR A 122 -24.26 11.93 1.51
C THR A 122 -25.64 12.51 1.80
N THR A 123 -26.62 12.17 0.97
CA THR A 123 -28.04 12.42 1.23
C THR A 123 -28.72 11.24 1.91
N ASN A 124 -28.11 10.04 1.83
CA ASN A 124 -28.60 8.82 2.42
C ASN A 124 -28.58 8.87 3.95
N LYS A 125 -29.73 8.62 4.59
CA LYS A 125 -29.87 8.67 6.06
C LYS A 125 -29.07 7.58 6.75
N LYS A 126 -29.05 6.38 6.16
CA LYS A 126 -28.32 5.26 6.76
C LYS A 126 -26.81 5.50 6.72
N ASP A 127 -26.28 6.06 5.63
CA ASP A 127 -24.87 6.41 5.57
C ASP A 127 -24.51 7.44 6.66
N LYS A 128 -25.37 8.43 6.92
CA LYS A 128 -25.17 9.42 8.00
C LYS A 128 -25.20 8.80 9.38
N GLU A 129 -26.05 7.79 9.59
CA GLU A 129 -26.12 7.07 10.86
C GLU A 129 -24.87 6.19 11.08
N ASP A 130 -24.47 5.44 10.05
CA ASP A 130 -23.33 4.51 10.13
C ASP A 130 -21.98 5.24 10.11
N PHE A 131 -21.93 6.45 9.51
CA PHE A 131 -20.71 7.26 9.31
C PHE A 131 -20.95 8.72 9.75
N PRO A 132 -21.06 9.00 11.05
CA PRO A 132 -21.49 10.31 11.55
C PRO A 132 -20.51 11.45 11.25
N THR A 133 -19.24 11.17 10.94
CA THR A 133 -18.20 12.17 10.63
C THR A 133 -17.97 12.34 9.12
N THR A 134 -18.83 11.81 8.28
CA THR A 134 -18.72 11.80 6.82
C THR A 134 -18.69 13.20 6.18
N GLY A 135 -18.28 13.28 4.92
CA GLY A 135 -18.52 14.43 4.03
C GLY A 135 -17.36 15.41 3.93
N GLY A 136 -16.16 15.05 4.36
CA GLY A 136 -14.97 15.91 4.36
C GLY A 136 -14.01 15.72 3.18
N SER A 137 -14.34 14.87 2.19
CA SER A 137 -13.42 14.52 1.10
C SER A 137 -12.93 15.74 0.30
N GLU A 138 -13.76 16.77 0.12
CA GLU A 138 -13.36 17.98 -0.61
C GLU A 138 -12.17 18.69 0.08
N ALA A 139 -12.23 18.85 1.40
CA ALA A 139 -11.15 19.44 2.19
C ALA A 139 -9.90 18.53 2.14
N PHE A 140 -10.09 17.22 2.22
CA PHE A 140 -8.99 16.26 2.14
C PHE A 140 -8.33 16.24 0.75
N ILE A 141 -9.09 16.31 -0.33
CA ILE A 141 -8.57 16.45 -1.70
C ILE A 141 -7.78 17.76 -1.83
N SER A 142 -8.29 18.86 -1.28
CA SER A 142 -7.58 20.15 -1.27
C SER A 142 -6.27 20.07 -0.47
N PHE A 143 -6.24 19.36 0.65
CA PHE A 143 -5.03 19.07 1.40
C PHE A 143 -4.02 18.26 0.56
N LEU A 144 -4.45 17.19 -0.11
CA LEU A 144 -3.59 16.41 -1.00
C LEU A 144 -2.97 17.27 -2.09
N GLU A 145 -3.79 18.10 -2.74
CA GLU A 145 -3.39 18.95 -3.88
C GLU A 145 -2.44 20.07 -3.45
N LYS A 146 -2.80 20.83 -2.42
CA LYS A 146 -2.15 22.11 -2.12
C LYS A 146 -1.08 22.02 -1.04
N GLU A 147 -1.25 21.13 -0.08
CA GLU A 147 -0.29 21.00 1.03
C GLU A 147 0.62 19.79 0.86
N LEU A 148 0.05 18.57 0.77
CA LEU A 148 0.85 17.36 0.79
C LEU A 148 1.75 17.23 -0.44
N GLN A 149 1.22 17.38 -1.66
CA GLN A 149 2.02 17.28 -2.87
C GLN A 149 3.09 18.38 -2.95
N SER A 150 2.76 19.59 -2.49
CA SER A 150 3.73 20.70 -2.40
C SER A 150 4.83 20.39 -1.38
N TYR A 151 4.48 19.85 -0.22
CA TYR A 151 5.45 19.43 0.80
C TYR A 151 6.39 18.35 0.25
N VAL A 152 5.85 17.34 -0.42
CA VAL A 152 6.62 16.24 -1.02
C VAL A 152 7.57 16.77 -2.09
N ALA A 153 7.09 17.65 -2.98
CA ALA A 153 7.89 18.25 -4.05
C ALA A 153 9.04 19.13 -3.53
N ASN A 154 8.82 19.82 -2.42
CA ASN A 154 9.85 20.68 -1.80
C ASN A 154 10.84 19.87 -0.94
N THR A 155 10.50 18.66 -0.52
CA THR A 155 11.30 17.85 0.40
C THR A 155 12.12 16.77 -0.32
N TYR A 156 11.56 16.20 -1.39
CA TYR A 156 12.14 15.03 -2.07
C TYR A 156 12.38 15.31 -3.56
N ARG A 157 13.33 14.58 -4.14
CA ARG A 157 13.60 14.60 -5.58
C ARG A 157 12.60 13.74 -6.30
N ILE A 158 11.54 14.34 -6.78
CA ILE A 158 10.42 13.65 -7.42
C ILE A 158 10.40 13.89 -8.93
N SER A 159 9.88 12.92 -9.69
CA SER A 159 9.47 13.09 -11.08
C SER A 159 8.02 13.60 -11.15
N GLU A 160 7.50 13.75 -12.37
CA GLU A 160 6.11 14.17 -12.58
C GLU A 160 5.10 13.04 -12.35
N GLU A 161 5.55 11.79 -12.37
CA GLU A 161 4.67 10.64 -12.23
C GLU A 161 4.18 10.47 -10.79
N ARG A 162 2.86 10.44 -10.63
CA ARG A 162 2.18 10.28 -9.35
C ARG A 162 1.13 9.18 -9.44
N THR A 163 1.24 8.20 -8.56
CA THR A 163 0.27 7.09 -8.43
C THR A 163 -0.51 7.25 -7.13
N LEU A 164 -1.84 7.09 -7.18
CA LEU A 164 -2.68 6.99 -5.99
C LEU A 164 -3.15 5.55 -5.82
N ILE A 165 -2.99 5.00 -4.61
CA ILE A 165 -3.50 3.68 -4.22
C ILE A 165 -4.56 3.86 -3.15
N GLY A 166 -5.73 3.26 -3.37
CA GLY A 166 -6.81 3.25 -2.37
C GLY A 166 -7.68 2.01 -2.45
N GLN A 167 -8.04 1.49 -1.28
CA GLN A 167 -8.98 0.37 -1.14
C GLN A 167 -10.22 0.81 -0.37
N SER A 168 -11.37 0.19 -0.67
CA SER A 168 -12.61 0.42 0.07
C SER A 168 -13.06 1.89 0.01
N LEU A 169 -13.21 2.59 1.14
CA LEU A 169 -13.43 4.05 1.16
C LEU A 169 -12.26 4.82 0.54
N GLY A 170 -11.01 4.32 0.64
CA GLY A 170 -9.88 4.87 -0.10
C GLY A 170 -10.04 4.72 -1.62
N GLY A 171 -10.64 3.61 -2.08
CA GLY A 171 -11.01 3.41 -3.48
C GLY A 171 -12.14 4.34 -3.94
N LEU A 172 -13.10 4.63 -3.06
CA LEU A 172 -14.13 5.64 -3.28
C LEU A 172 -13.51 7.03 -3.50
N LEU A 173 -12.63 7.46 -2.57
CA LEU A 173 -11.92 8.73 -2.67
C LEU A 173 -11.05 8.81 -3.93
N ALA A 174 -10.32 7.74 -4.27
CA ALA A 174 -9.50 7.71 -5.47
C ALA A 174 -10.36 7.88 -6.75
N THR A 175 -11.56 7.27 -6.77
CA THR A 175 -12.53 7.45 -7.85
C THR A 175 -13.07 8.89 -7.88
N GLU A 176 -13.37 9.48 -6.74
CA GLU A 176 -13.82 10.88 -6.64
C GLU A 176 -12.75 11.86 -7.17
N ILE A 177 -11.47 11.63 -6.79
CA ILE A 177 -10.35 12.44 -7.27
C ILE A 177 -10.22 12.33 -8.79
N LEU A 178 -10.28 11.12 -9.34
CA LEU A 178 -10.21 10.89 -10.79
C LEU A 178 -11.28 11.67 -11.54
N TRP A 179 -12.51 11.78 -10.99
CA TRP A 179 -13.59 12.51 -11.63
C TRP A 179 -13.54 14.03 -11.44
N LYS A 180 -13.09 14.50 -10.27
CA LYS A 180 -13.13 15.93 -9.94
C LYS A 180 -11.80 16.65 -10.21
N LYS A 181 -10.69 15.94 -10.11
CA LYS A 181 -9.31 16.47 -10.20
C LYS A 181 -8.40 15.52 -11.01
N PRO A 182 -8.75 15.24 -12.28
CA PRO A 182 -8.07 14.21 -13.09
C PRO A 182 -6.59 14.48 -13.33
N THR A 183 -6.10 15.70 -13.11
CA THR A 183 -4.69 16.07 -13.28
C THR A 183 -3.86 15.86 -12.03
N LEU A 184 -4.48 15.48 -10.90
CA LEU A 184 -3.79 15.36 -9.61
C LEU A 184 -2.86 14.14 -9.57
N PHE A 185 -3.25 13.06 -10.24
CA PHE A 185 -2.46 11.84 -10.39
C PHE A 185 -2.48 11.35 -11.84
N SER A 186 -1.39 10.73 -12.28
CA SER A 186 -1.27 10.11 -13.59
C SER A 186 -1.65 8.61 -13.60
N LYS A 187 -1.63 7.99 -12.42
CA LYS A 187 -1.97 6.57 -12.23
C LYS A 187 -2.85 6.37 -11.01
N TYR A 188 -3.80 5.46 -11.12
CA TYR A 188 -4.73 5.10 -10.03
C TYR A 188 -4.79 3.58 -9.89
N ILE A 189 -4.65 3.10 -8.65
CA ILE A 189 -4.91 1.71 -8.27
C ILE A 189 -6.11 1.74 -7.33
N ILE A 190 -7.27 1.33 -7.84
CA ILE A 190 -8.57 1.39 -7.18
C ILE A 190 -9.00 -0.03 -6.84
N VAL A 191 -8.97 -0.39 -5.57
CA VAL A 191 -9.22 -1.75 -5.11
C VAL A 191 -10.51 -1.80 -4.31
N SER A 192 -11.44 -2.69 -4.71
CA SER A 192 -12.71 -2.91 -4.01
C SER A 192 -13.39 -1.61 -3.57
N PRO A 193 -13.60 -0.65 -4.50
CA PRO A 193 -14.05 0.69 -4.11
C PRO A 193 -15.47 0.67 -3.54
N SER A 194 -15.69 1.41 -2.43
CA SER A 194 -16.99 1.55 -1.75
C SER A 194 -17.94 2.45 -2.53
N LEU A 195 -18.20 2.14 -3.81
CA LEU A 195 -19.03 2.95 -4.71
C LEU A 195 -20.52 2.92 -4.33
N TRP A 196 -20.90 2.10 -3.37
CA TRP A 196 -22.24 2.08 -2.79
C TRP A 196 -22.57 3.35 -1.99
N TRP A 197 -21.57 4.16 -1.65
CA TRP A 197 -21.75 5.41 -0.91
C TRP A 197 -22.76 6.33 -1.61
N ASP A 198 -23.65 6.92 -0.81
CA ASP A 198 -24.71 7.83 -1.27
C ASP A 198 -25.51 7.27 -2.48
N ASP A 199 -25.97 6.00 -2.33
CA ASP A 199 -26.74 5.29 -3.33
C ASP A 199 -26.07 5.21 -4.72
N ASN A 200 -24.75 4.99 -4.74
CA ASN A 200 -23.89 4.94 -5.95
C ASN A 200 -23.83 6.26 -6.73
N SER A 201 -24.05 7.41 -6.09
CA SER A 201 -24.14 8.70 -6.76
C SER A 201 -22.84 9.17 -7.44
N LEU A 202 -21.70 8.57 -7.07
CA LEU A 202 -20.40 8.90 -7.65
C LEU A 202 -20.21 8.34 -9.07
N LEU A 203 -20.86 7.24 -9.43
CA LEU A 203 -20.79 6.69 -10.80
C LEU A 203 -21.47 7.67 -11.76
N PRO A 204 -20.71 8.36 -12.62
CA PRO A 204 -21.07 9.71 -12.99
C PRO A 204 -22.11 9.79 -14.08
N LYS A 205 -23.00 10.74 -13.88
CA LYS A 205 -23.75 11.37 -14.97
C LYS A 205 -22.93 12.49 -15.63
N GLU A 206 -22.08 13.17 -14.85
CA GLU A 206 -21.23 14.27 -15.32
C GLU A 206 -19.85 14.19 -14.64
N ARG A 207 -18.79 14.36 -15.41
CA ARG A 207 -17.41 14.34 -14.92
C ARG A 207 -16.57 15.41 -15.60
N VAL A 208 -15.52 15.87 -14.94
CA VAL A 208 -14.51 16.74 -15.57
C VAL A 208 -13.81 15.95 -16.67
N ALA A 209 -13.63 16.57 -17.84
CA ALA A 209 -12.95 15.93 -18.96
C ALA A 209 -11.51 15.59 -18.59
N ILE A 210 -11.10 14.35 -18.81
CA ILE A 210 -9.74 13.91 -18.63
C ILE A 210 -8.95 14.28 -19.86
N THR A 211 -8.00 15.20 -19.71
CA THR A 211 -7.20 15.75 -20.81
C THR A 211 -5.82 15.12 -20.95
N ASN A 212 -5.29 14.58 -19.86
CA ASN A 212 -3.98 13.95 -19.83
C ASN A 212 -4.10 12.43 -19.87
N PRO A 213 -3.15 11.72 -20.51
CA PRO A 213 -3.08 10.27 -20.42
C PRO A 213 -3.05 9.79 -18.98
N THR A 214 -4.03 8.98 -18.60
CA THR A 214 -4.19 8.48 -17.23
C THR A 214 -4.32 6.96 -17.25
N ASN A 215 -3.56 6.28 -16.40
CA ASN A 215 -3.64 4.83 -16.24
C ASN A 215 -4.48 4.49 -15.00
N VAL A 216 -5.48 3.63 -15.16
CA VAL A 216 -6.35 3.21 -14.06
C VAL A 216 -6.40 1.70 -14.00
N TYR A 217 -6.05 1.15 -12.85
CA TYR A 217 -6.23 -0.26 -12.56
C TYR A 217 -7.34 -0.40 -11.53
N VAL A 218 -8.36 -1.19 -11.85
CA VAL A 218 -9.48 -1.50 -10.95
C VAL A 218 -9.44 -2.97 -10.60
N ALA A 219 -9.59 -3.29 -9.33
CA ALA A 219 -9.69 -4.67 -8.86
C ALA A 219 -10.85 -4.84 -7.89
N VAL A 220 -11.43 -6.03 -7.87
CA VAL A 220 -12.41 -6.45 -6.87
C VAL A 220 -12.25 -7.95 -6.60
N GLY A 221 -12.43 -8.35 -5.35
CA GLY A 221 -12.45 -9.74 -4.91
C GLY A 221 -13.83 -10.37 -5.02
N LYS A 222 -13.97 -11.58 -4.45
CA LYS A 222 -15.26 -12.23 -4.28
C LYS A 222 -15.97 -11.62 -3.07
N GLU A 223 -16.64 -10.50 -3.30
CA GLU A 223 -17.21 -9.64 -2.25
C GLU A 223 -18.74 -9.50 -2.35
N GLY A 224 -19.34 -10.30 -3.20
CA GLY A 224 -20.77 -10.30 -3.47
C GLY A 224 -21.21 -9.35 -4.57
N PRO A 225 -22.42 -9.57 -5.08
CA PRO A 225 -22.87 -8.95 -6.35
C PRO A 225 -22.90 -7.42 -6.29
N TYR A 226 -23.05 -6.84 -5.11
CA TYR A 226 -23.13 -5.39 -4.96
C TYR A 226 -21.77 -4.71 -5.19
N MET A 227 -20.73 -5.15 -4.50
CA MET A 227 -19.38 -4.63 -4.67
C MET A 227 -18.83 -4.94 -6.07
N GLU A 228 -19.06 -6.16 -6.53
CA GLU A 228 -18.60 -6.63 -7.83
C GLU A 228 -19.24 -5.85 -8.97
N SER A 229 -20.57 -5.66 -8.95
CA SER A 229 -21.27 -4.90 -10.00
C SER A 229 -20.88 -3.43 -10.04
N ALA A 230 -20.60 -2.82 -8.88
CA ALA A 230 -20.14 -1.44 -8.82
C ALA A 230 -18.73 -1.28 -9.44
N ALA A 231 -17.81 -2.22 -9.20
CA ALA A 231 -16.50 -2.23 -9.83
C ALA A 231 -16.59 -2.48 -11.36
N PHE A 232 -17.47 -3.39 -11.80
CA PHE A 232 -17.75 -3.60 -13.23
C PHE A 232 -18.34 -2.36 -13.90
N SER A 233 -19.21 -1.63 -13.20
CA SER A 233 -19.79 -0.38 -13.73
C SER A 233 -18.72 0.70 -13.86
N LEU A 234 -17.82 0.82 -12.88
CA LEU A 234 -16.70 1.75 -12.94
C LEU A 234 -15.81 1.47 -14.16
N ILE A 235 -15.36 0.22 -14.35
CA ILE A 235 -14.50 -0.10 -15.50
C ILE A 235 -15.20 0.11 -16.82
N GLY A 236 -16.51 -0.14 -16.91
CA GLY A 236 -17.33 0.19 -18.09
C GLY A 236 -17.22 1.68 -18.43
N THR A 237 -17.45 2.54 -17.44
CA THR A 237 -17.35 3.99 -17.59
C THR A 237 -15.93 4.47 -17.96
N LEU A 238 -14.89 3.87 -17.38
CA LEU A 238 -13.51 4.24 -17.68
C LEU A 238 -13.13 3.93 -19.13
N LYS A 239 -13.61 2.83 -19.68
CA LYS A 239 -13.34 2.41 -21.08
C LYS A 239 -13.95 3.34 -22.12
N GLU A 240 -14.92 4.17 -21.76
CA GLU A 240 -15.52 5.16 -22.67
C GLU A 240 -14.62 6.38 -22.88
N ASP A 241 -13.63 6.59 -22.04
CA ASP A 241 -12.71 7.73 -22.12
C ASP A 241 -11.40 7.36 -22.82
N ARG A 242 -11.16 7.96 -23.97
CA ARG A 242 -9.97 7.69 -24.81
C ARG A 242 -8.63 8.09 -24.18
N ASN A 243 -8.66 8.96 -23.16
CA ASN A 243 -7.48 9.39 -22.44
C ASN A 243 -7.18 8.49 -21.22
N ILE A 244 -8.03 7.50 -20.96
CA ILE A 244 -7.82 6.53 -19.90
C ILE A 244 -7.38 5.18 -20.51
N THR A 245 -6.22 4.71 -20.07
CA THR A 245 -5.84 3.30 -20.22
C THR A 245 -6.28 2.55 -18.98
N SER A 246 -7.34 1.74 -19.10
CA SER A 246 -7.91 1.04 -17.94
C SER A 246 -7.73 -0.47 -18.02
N ASN A 247 -7.35 -1.07 -16.89
CA ASN A 247 -7.25 -2.52 -16.69
C ASN A 247 -8.14 -2.94 -15.51
N PHE A 248 -8.64 -4.17 -15.57
CA PHE A 248 -9.52 -4.72 -14.55
C PHE A 248 -9.16 -6.17 -14.23
N THR A 249 -9.13 -6.51 -12.96
CA THR A 249 -8.99 -7.90 -12.51
C THR A 249 -10.02 -8.24 -11.45
N TYR A 250 -10.74 -9.35 -11.67
CA TYR A 250 -11.56 -10.00 -10.67
C TYR A 250 -10.75 -11.12 -10.00
N PHE A 251 -10.61 -11.07 -8.69
CA PHE A 251 -9.86 -12.05 -7.91
C PHE A 251 -10.82 -13.00 -7.17
N ASP A 252 -11.21 -14.11 -7.77
CA ASP A 252 -12.16 -15.05 -7.18
C ASP A 252 -11.66 -15.75 -5.91
N GLY A 253 -10.36 -15.81 -5.74
CA GLY A 253 -9.68 -16.36 -4.55
C GLY A 253 -9.33 -15.31 -3.48
N GLN A 254 -9.80 -14.07 -3.61
CA GLN A 254 -9.58 -12.99 -2.64
C GLN A 254 -10.93 -12.40 -2.22
N ASP A 255 -10.97 -11.85 -1.02
CA ASP A 255 -12.08 -11.06 -0.51
C ASP A 255 -11.62 -9.64 -0.12
N HIS A 256 -12.53 -8.85 0.42
CA HIS A 256 -12.27 -7.46 0.81
C HIS A 256 -11.10 -7.29 1.78
N SER A 257 -10.82 -8.28 2.61
CA SER A 257 -9.81 -8.20 3.68
C SER A 257 -8.38 -8.48 3.20
N ASN A 258 -8.22 -9.15 2.07
CA ASN A 258 -6.92 -9.70 1.66
C ASN A 258 -6.50 -9.41 0.22
N ILE A 259 -7.32 -8.67 -0.53
CA ILE A 259 -7.09 -8.41 -1.97
C ILE A 259 -5.95 -7.40 -2.24
N LEU A 260 -5.74 -6.40 -1.37
CA LEU A 260 -4.97 -5.20 -1.69
C LEU A 260 -3.59 -5.49 -2.26
N HIS A 261 -2.77 -6.29 -1.58
CA HIS A 261 -1.38 -6.52 -2.00
C HIS A 261 -1.28 -7.29 -3.32
N LYS A 262 -2.19 -8.23 -3.60
CA LYS A 262 -2.26 -8.90 -4.91
C LYS A 262 -2.68 -7.93 -6.02
N ALA A 263 -3.68 -7.11 -5.75
CA ALA A 263 -4.16 -6.12 -6.71
C ALA A 263 -3.08 -5.08 -7.03
N VAL A 264 -2.35 -4.60 -6.03
CA VAL A 264 -1.26 -3.63 -6.23
C VAL A 264 -0.09 -4.26 -7.00
N TYR A 265 0.27 -5.49 -6.69
CA TYR A 265 1.31 -6.21 -7.45
C TYR A 265 0.92 -6.32 -8.93
N GLU A 266 -0.29 -6.78 -9.21
CA GLU A 266 -0.81 -6.95 -10.57
C GLU A 266 -0.93 -5.60 -11.31
N ALA A 267 -1.36 -4.55 -10.60
CA ALA A 267 -1.43 -3.19 -11.16
C ALA A 267 -0.08 -2.70 -11.68
N PHE A 268 1.01 -2.94 -10.94
CA PHE A 268 2.34 -2.56 -11.39
C PHE A 268 2.80 -3.35 -12.61
N VAL A 269 2.45 -4.64 -12.71
CA VAL A 269 2.71 -5.43 -13.93
C VAL A 269 2.01 -4.82 -15.15
N HIS A 270 0.77 -4.33 -14.98
CA HIS A 270 0.04 -3.67 -16.05
C HIS A 270 0.59 -2.27 -16.39
N PHE A 271 1.00 -1.50 -15.39
CA PHE A 271 1.49 -0.13 -15.61
C PHE A 271 2.88 -0.07 -16.22
N TYR A 272 3.68 -1.11 -16.00
CA TYR A 272 5.06 -1.21 -16.46
C TYR A 272 5.31 -2.54 -17.19
N PRO A 273 4.64 -2.77 -18.35
CA PRO A 273 4.81 -4.00 -19.09
C PRO A 273 6.28 -4.16 -19.49
N LYS A 274 6.82 -5.36 -19.32
CA LYS A 274 8.17 -5.67 -19.79
C LYS A 274 8.17 -5.58 -21.31
N GLU A 275 9.15 -4.87 -21.87
CA GLU A 275 9.41 -4.94 -23.31
C GLU A 275 9.71 -6.42 -23.65
N GLU A 276 8.95 -6.99 -24.58
CA GLU A 276 9.30 -8.32 -25.12
C GLU A 276 10.71 -8.21 -25.70
N GLU A 277 11.67 -8.97 -25.16
CA GLU A 277 12.96 -9.12 -25.80
C GLU A 277 12.71 -9.61 -27.23
N LYS A 278 12.91 -8.74 -28.22
CA LYS A 278 12.90 -9.19 -29.61
C LYS A 278 13.94 -10.28 -29.71
N LYS A 279 13.49 -11.53 -29.81
CA LYS A 279 14.34 -12.65 -30.17
C LYS A 279 14.86 -12.35 -31.59
N GLU A 280 16.13 -11.92 -31.65
CA GLU A 280 16.91 -11.87 -32.88
C GLU A 280 17.10 -13.28 -33.48
#